data_cfb45f5edcdc7cb8c57247e2499a920f
#
_entry.id   cfb45f5edcdc7cb8c57247e2499a920f
#
_cell.length_a   1.000
_cell.length_b   1.000
_cell.length_c   1.000
_cell.angle_alpha   90.00
_cell.angle_beta   90.00
_cell.angle_gamma   90.00
#
_symmetry.space_group_name_H-M   'P 1'
#
loop_
_entity.id
_entity.type
_entity.pdbx_description
1 polymer ?
#
loop_
_entity_poly.entity_id
_entity_poly.type
_entity_poly.pdbx_seq_one_letter_code
_entity_poly.pdbx_strand_id
1 'polypeptide(L)'
;MHCEKCGKQMTKSDMRFGNNCQACYRYYRDGGIENPLPDRGVIAYDYRGYVICHICGRTYKRLGSHVKELHEMTIAEYKEKFGLCNNARTTEKSYSAQMSNYAFQNHMDDQLRIVGVNTRIKKGETDKRKGKAIRLQEHLNKINKRKA
;
A
#
# COMPACT_ATOMS: atom_id res chain seq x y z
N MET A 1 -9.66 -27.23 -8.71
CA MET A 1 -10.94 -26.49 -8.62
C MET A 1 -10.60 -25.04 -8.33
N HIS A 2 -11.30 -24.08 -8.93
CA HIS A 2 -11.04 -22.65 -8.74
C HIS A 2 -12.23 -22.00 -8.04
N CYS A 3 -11.95 -20.93 -7.28
CA CYS A 3 -12.99 -20.15 -6.62
C CYS A 3 -13.85 -19.41 -7.65
N GLU A 4 -15.16 -19.57 -7.61
CA GLU A 4 -16.08 -18.92 -8.57
C GLU A 4 -16.04 -17.38 -8.52
N LYS A 5 -15.69 -16.83 -7.35
CA LYS A 5 -15.70 -15.37 -7.11
C LYS A 5 -14.39 -14.65 -7.43
N CYS A 6 -13.24 -15.30 -7.34
CA CYS A 6 -11.96 -14.64 -7.57
C CYS A 6 -11.00 -15.41 -8.49
N GLY A 7 -11.40 -16.59 -8.99
CA GLY A 7 -10.59 -17.40 -9.88
C GLY A 7 -9.37 -18.08 -9.21
N LYS A 8 -9.09 -17.82 -7.96
CA LYS A 8 -7.94 -18.40 -7.25
C LYS A 8 -8.06 -19.92 -7.17
N GLN A 9 -6.95 -20.64 -7.36
CA GLN A 9 -6.90 -22.08 -7.16
C GLN A 9 -7.18 -22.41 -5.69
N MET A 10 -8.18 -23.27 -5.46
CA MET A 10 -8.63 -23.64 -4.11
C MET A 10 -7.76 -24.76 -3.54
N THR A 11 -7.45 -24.64 -2.27
CA THR A 11 -6.78 -25.68 -1.48
C THR A 11 -7.79 -26.65 -0.86
N LYS A 12 -7.33 -27.79 -0.32
CA LYS A 12 -8.21 -28.74 0.39
C LYS A 12 -8.95 -28.08 1.56
N SER A 13 -8.36 -27.08 2.21
CA SER A 13 -9.00 -26.33 3.30
C SER A 13 -10.11 -25.40 2.81
N ASP A 14 -10.05 -24.93 1.56
CA ASP A 14 -11.07 -24.05 0.98
C ASP A 14 -12.35 -24.82 0.63
N MET A 15 -12.28 -26.12 0.36
CA MET A 15 -13.44 -26.96 0.02
C MET A 15 -14.55 -26.99 1.09
N ARG A 16 -14.23 -26.58 2.31
CA ARG A 16 -15.22 -26.43 3.41
C ARG A 16 -16.19 -25.27 3.20
N PHE A 17 -15.89 -24.37 2.26
CA PHE A 17 -16.64 -23.15 1.99
C PHE A 17 -17.38 -23.22 0.64
N GLY A 18 -17.66 -24.44 0.13
CA GLY A 18 -18.31 -24.69 -1.15
C GLY A 18 -17.42 -24.28 -2.31
N ASN A 19 -17.98 -23.57 -3.29
CA ASN A 19 -17.28 -23.12 -4.49
C ASN A 19 -16.42 -21.85 -4.28
N ASN A 20 -16.29 -21.39 -3.04
CA ASN A 20 -15.57 -20.18 -2.72
C ASN A 20 -14.32 -20.46 -1.88
N CYS A 21 -13.22 -19.75 -2.14
CA CYS A 21 -12.09 -19.80 -1.23
C CYS A 21 -12.45 -19.13 0.12
N GLN A 22 -11.72 -19.45 1.18
CA GLN A 22 -11.97 -18.94 2.53
C GLN A 22 -12.08 -17.41 2.59
N ALA A 23 -11.22 -16.70 1.84
CA ALA A 23 -11.24 -15.24 1.80
C ALA A 23 -12.53 -14.69 1.18
N CYS A 24 -13.01 -15.29 0.06
CA CYS A 24 -14.25 -14.90 -0.56
C CYS A 24 -15.46 -15.19 0.33
N TYR A 25 -15.51 -16.39 0.91
CA TYR A 25 -16.58 -16.78 1.82
C TYR A 25 -16.70 -15.81 3.00
N ARG A 26 -15.59 -15.50 3.67
CA ARG A 26 -15.58 -14.54 4.78
C ARG A 26 -16.04 -13.16 4.36
N TYR A 27 -15.55 -12.66 3.21
CA TYR A 27 -15.93 -11.35 2.69
C TYR A 27 -17.45 -11.22 2.51
N TYR A 28 -18.09 -12.18 1.84
CA TYR A 28 -19.54 -12.15 1.61
C TYR A 28 -20.35 -12.43 2.87
N ARG A 29 -19.90 -13.34 3.71
CA ARG A 29 -20.53 -13.61 5.02
C ARG A 29 -20.56 -12.34 5.89
N ASP A 30 -19.52 -11.54 5.87
CA ASP A 30 -19.37 -10.33 6.67
C ASP A 30 -20.04 -9.10 5.98
N GLY A 31 -20.91 -9.32 5.01
CA GLY A 31 -21.69 -8.28 4.31
C GLY A 31 -20.91 -7.51 3.24
N GLY A 32 -19.87 -8.12 2.69
CA GLY A 32 -19.12 -7.53 1.57
C GLY A 32 -19.96 -7.40 0.32
N ILE A 33 -19.93 -6.22 -0.31
CA ILE A 33 -20.67 -5.88 -1.54
C ILE A 33 -19.70 -5.82 -2.70
N GLU A 34 -20.11 -6.34 -3.86
CA GLU A 34 -19.40 -6.13 -5.12
C GLU A 34 -19.74 -4.71 -5.63
N ASN A 35 -18.70 -3.89 -5.79
CA ASN A 35 -18.87 -2.57 -6.37
C ASN A 35 -18.46 -2.60 -7.85
N PRO A 36 -18.96 -1.66 -8.66
CA PRO A 36 -18.46 -1.49 -10.01
C PRO A 36 -16.94 -1.25 -9.98
N LEU A 37 -16.24 -1.78 -10.97
CA LEU A 37 -14.79 -1.59 -11.06
C LEU A 37 -14.48 -0.11 -11.29
N PRO A 38 -13.53 0.46 -10.52
CA PRO A 38 -13.13 1.84 -10.71
C PRO A 38 -12.49 2.09 -12.08
N ASP A 39 -12.64 3.29 -12.58
CA ASP A 39 -11.97 3.73 -13.81
C ASP A 39 -10.46 3.75 -13.63
N ARG A 40 -9.75 3.54 -14.74
CA ARG A 40 -8.29 3.63 -14.76
C ARG A 40 -7.83 5.04 -14.35
N GLY A 41 -6.82 5.11 -13.50
CA GLY A 41 -6.26 6.37 -12.99
C GLY A 41 -6.99 6.97 -11.79
N VAL A 42 -8.12 6.39 -11.36
CA VAL A 42 -8.94 6.93 -10.28
C VAL A 42 -9.02 5.95 -9.11
N ILE A 43 -8.76 6.42 -7.90
CA ILE A 43 -9.05 5.65 -6.69
C ILE A 43 -10.52 5.90 -6.29
N ALA A 44 -11.32 4.86 -6.33
CA ALA A 44 -12.70 4.92 -5.88
C ALA A 44 -12.86 4.38 -4.45
N TYR A 45 -13.86 4.89 -3.76
CA TYR A 45 -14.20 4.53 -2.39
C TYR A 45 -15.67 4.14 -2.31
N ASP A 46 -15.99 3.21 -1.43
CA ASP A 46 -17.38 2.90 -1.09
C ASP A 46 -17.98 3.97 -0.17
N TYR A 47 -19.26 3.82 0.19
CA TYR A 47 -19.98 4.73 1.10
C TYR A 47 -19.36 4.80 2.51
N ARG A 48 -18.60 3.79 2.93
CA ARG A 48 -17.86 3.74 4.21
C ARG A 48 -16.49 4.40 4.12
N GLY A 49 -16.06 4.78 2.93
CA GLY A 49 -14.72 5.34 2.68
C GLY A 49 -13.62 4.29 2.51
N TYR A 50 -13.96 3.02 2.30
CA TYR A 50 -13.00 1.96 2.00
C TYR A 50 -12.63 1.97 0.53
N VAL A 51 -11.39 1.61 0.22
CA VAL A 51 -10.86 1.59 -1.15
C VAL A 51 -11.44 0.41 -1.93
N ILE A 52 -11.93 0.66 -3.14
CA ILE A 52 -12.42 -0.36 -4.07
C ILE A 52 -11.25 -0.89 -4.91
N CYS A 53 -11.10 -2.21 -4.99
CA CYS A 53 -10.08 -2.85 -5.81
C CYS A 53 -10.47 -2.82 -7.29
N HIS A 54 -9.58 -2.38 -8.18
CA HIS A 54 -9.79 -2.35 -9.63
C HIS A 54 -9.89 -3.73 -10.28
N ILE A 55 -9.46 -4.79 -9.59
CA ILE A 55 -9.45 -6.15 -10.16
C ILE A 55 -10.73 -6.91 -9.80
N CYS A 56 -11.17 -6.81 -8.54
CA CYS A 56 -12.28 -7.64 -8.04
C CYS A 56 -13.48 -6.84 -7.50
N GLY A 57 -13.46 -5.51 -7.55
CA GLY A 57 -14.56 -4.67 -7.06
C GLY A 57 -14.82 -4.70 -5.55
N ARG A 58 -14.00 -5.40 -4.78
CA ARG A 58 -14.16 -5.51 -3.32
C ARG A 58 -13.54 -4.33 -2.60
N THR A 59 -14.05 -4.03 -1.42
CA THR A 59 -13.63 -2.91 -0.61
C THR A 59 -12.72 -3.32 0.53
N TYR A 60 -11.68 -2.52 0.79
CA TYR A 60 -10.70 -2.78 1.83
C TYR A 60 -10.25 -1.50 2.54
N LYS A 61 -9.99 -1.61 3.83
CA LYS A 61 -9.33 -0.54 4.60
C LYS A 61 -7.92 -0.28 4.10
N ARG A 62 -7.20 -1.32 3.73
CA ARG A 62 -5.85 -1.28 3.18
C ARG A 62 -5.78 -2.18 1.96
N LEU A 63 -5.63 -1.57 0.80
CA LEU A 63 -5.62 -2.31 -0.46
C LEU A 63 -4.31 -3.11 -0.65
N GLY A 64 -3.19 -2.64 -0.09
CA GLY A 64 -1.88 -3.25 -0.30
C GLY A 64 -1.79 -4.72 0.10
N SER A 65 -2.29 -5.09 1.28
CA SER A 65 -2.31 -6.49 1.74
C SER A 65 -3.18 -7.36 0.83
N HIS A 66 -4.36 -6.87 0.47
CA HIS A 66 -5.28 -7.58 -0.42
C HIS A 66 -4.66 -7.85 -1.80
N VAL A 67 -4.03 -6.83 -2.40
CA VAL A 67 -3.39 -6.94 -3.72
C VAL A 67 -2.24 -7.96 -3.68
N LYS A 68 -1.44 -7.94 -2.62
CA LYS A 68 -0.33 -8.88 -2.44
C LYS A 68 -0.81 -10.31 -2.24
N GLU A 69 -1.81 -10.52 -1.39
CA GLU A 69 -2.26 -11.85 -0.99
C GLU A 69 -3.17 -12.52 -2.03
N LEU A 70 -4.05 -11.74 -2.66
CA LEU A 70 -5.07 -12.30 -3.55
C LEU A 70 -4.72 -12.16 -5.04
N HIS A 71 -4.01 -11.11 -5.41
CA HIS A 71 -3.64 -10.83 -6.81
C HIS A 71 -2.15 -11.02 -7.09
N GLU A 72 -1.38 -11.46 -6.09
CA GLU A 72 0.05 -11.83 -6.19
C GLU A 72 0.93 -10.74 -6.84
N MET A 73 0.57 -9.45 -6.63
CA MET A 73 1.31 -8.32 -7.14
C MET A 73 1.66 -7.31 -6.05
N THR A 74 2.71 -6.55 -6.25
CA THR A 74 3.08 -5.45 -5.36
C THR A 74 2.14 -4.26 -5.57
N ILE A 75 2.08 -3.36 -4.59
CA ILE A 75 1.26 -2.13 -4.73
C ILE A 75 1.82 -1.18 -5.79
N ALA A 76 3.12 -1.25 -6.08
CA ALA A 76 3.76 -0.48 -7.15
C ALA A 76 3.30 -0.95 -8.53
N GLU A 77 3.39 -2.25 -8.79
CA GLU A 77 2.89 -2.88 -10.02
C GLU A 77 1.39 -2.65 -10.22
N TYR A 78 0.62 -2.71 -9.12
CA TYR A 78 -0.81 -2.41 -9.16
C TYR A 78 -1.07 -0.97 -9.60
N LYS A 79 -0.35 0.01 -9.03
CA LYS A 79 -0.50 1.42 -9.40
C LYS A 79 -0.12 1.66 -10.86
N GLU A 80 0.97 1.08 -11.32
CA GLU A 80 1.41 1.17 -12.72
C GLU A 80 0.37 0.55 -13.67
N LYS A 81 -0.08 -0.66 -13.37
CA LYS A 81 -1.09 -1.38 -14.17
C LYS A 81 -2.38 -0.58 -14.37
N PHE A 82 -2.84 0.10 -13.33
CA PHE A 82 -4.08 0.88 -13.37
C PHE A 82 -3.86 2.37 -13.61
N GLY A 83 -2.62 2.81 -13.91
CA GLY A 83 -2.29 4.20 -14.21
C GLY A 83 -2.47 5.15 -13.02
N LEU A 84 -2.35 4.64 -11.80
CA LEU A 84 -2.51 5.43 -10.59
C LEU A 84 -1.23 6.22 -10.29
N CYS A 85 -1.38 7.43 -9.78
CA CYS A 85 -0.24 8.22 -9.31
C CYS A 85 0.51 7.46 -8.19
N ASN A 86 1.85 7.57 -8.16
CA ASN A 86 2.67 6.94 -7.11
C ASN A 86 2.25 7.32 -5.70
N ASN A 87 1.78 8.56 -5.51
CA ASN A 87 1.27 9.07 -4.23
C ASN A 87 -0.22 8.76 -3.99
N ALA A 88 -0.89 8.04 -4.90
CA ALA A 88 -2.29 7.69 -4.73
C ALA A 88 -2.50 6.87 -3.44
N ARG A 89 -3.47 7.30 -2.64
CA ARG A 89 -3.77 6.67 -1.36
C ARG A 89 -4.52 5.35 -1.58
N THR A 90 -3.93 4.26 -1.12
CA THR A 90 -4.50 2.90 -1.19
C THR A 90 -5.05 2.43 0.16
N THR A 91 -5.43 3.39 1.01
CA THR A 91 -6.02 3.18 2.34
C THR A 91 -7.33 3.95 2.46
N GLU A 92 -8.14 3.59 3.44
CA GLU A 92 -9.41 4.27 3.71
C GLU A 92 -9.23 5.79 3.92
N LYS A 93 -10.27 6.57 3.63
CA LYS A 93 -10.22 8.05 3.71
C LYS A 93 -9.86 8.56 5.10
N SER A 94 -10.38 7.91 6.15
CA SER A 94 -10.18 8.30 7.55
C SER A 94 -8.80 7.90 8.11
N TYR A 95 -8.06 7.03 7.44
CA TYR A 95 -6.81 6.46 7.96
C TYR A 95 -5.77 7.52 8.34
N SER A 96 -5.64 8.56 7.53
CA SER A 96 -4.68 9.65 7.81
C SER A 96 -5.02 10.41 9.09
N ALA A 97 -6.31 10.68 9.31
CA ALA A 97 -6.79 11.33 10.53
C ALA A 97 -6.62 10.42 11.76
N GLN A 98 -6.91 9.13 11.62
CA GLN A 98 -6.69 8.15 12.68
C GLN A 98 -5.22 8.07 13.09
N MET A 99 -4.29 8.03 12.12
CA MET A 99 -2.86 8.01 12.39
C MET A 99 -2.37 9.31 13.04
N SER A 100 -2.89 10.45 12.59
CA SER A 100 -2.58 11.75 13.22
C SER A 100 -3.03 11.80 14.68
N ASN A 101 -4.27 11.36 14.96
CA ASN A 101 -4.79 11.30 16.32
C ASN A 101 -4.00 10.32 17.19
N TYR A 102 -3.63 9.15 16.66
CA TYR A 102 -2.80 8.20 17.35
C TYR A 102 -1.42 8.78 17.70
N ALA A 103 -0.79 9.46 16.74
CA ALA A 103 0.50 10.11 16.95
C ALA A 103 0.41 11.20 18.05
N PHE A 104 -0.66 11.98 18.05
CA PHE A 104 -0.91 13.00 19.05
C PHE A 104 -1.15 12.39 20.44
N GLN A 105 -2.01 11.38 20.55
CA GLN A 105 -2.32 10.71 21.83
C GLN A 105 -1.10 10.02 22.45
N ASN A 106 -0.18 9.53 21.64
CA ASN A 106 1.04 8.85 22.09
C ASN A 106 2.25 9.77 22.17
N HIS A 107 2.05 11.10 22.10
CA HIS A 107 3.13 12.10 22.18
C HIS A 107 4.31 11.82 21.22
N MET A 108 4.03 11.25 20.04
CA MET A 108 5.07 10.88 19.09
C MET A 108 5.83 12.10 18.53
N ASP A 109 5.19 13.25 18.45
CA ASP A 109 5.81 14.51 18.04
C ASP A 109 6.85 15.01 19.07
N ASP A 110 6.62 14.84 20.36
CA ASP A 110 7.57 15.17 21.40
C ASP A 110 8.81 14.26 21.34
N GLN A 111 8.60 12.96 21.13
CA GLN A 111 9.69 12.02 20.92
C GLN A 111 10.50 12.37 19.67
N LEU A 112 9.84 12.71 18.57
CA LEU A 112 10.51 13.14 17.34
C LEU A 112 11.27 14.46 17.52
N ARG A 113 10.76 15.39 18.31
CA ARG A 113 11.47 16.65 18.64
C ARG A 113 12.74 16.37 19.42
N ILE A 114 12.69 15.50 20.45
CA ILE A 114 13.85 15.11 21.24
C ILE A 114 14.91 14.45 20.35
N VAL A 115 14.52 13.46 19.56
CA VAL A 115 15.41 12.79 18.61
C VAL A 115 15.92 13.78 17.55
N GLY A 116 15.04 14.65 17.05
CA GLY A 116 15.38 15.66 16.05
C GLY A 116 16.44 16.67 16.54
N VAL A 117 16.41 17.08 17.82
CA VAL A 117 17.44 17.93 18.41
C VAL A 117 18.79 17.22 18.39
N ASN A 118 18.82 15.94 18.74
CA ASN A 118 20.06 15.15 18.79
C ASN A 118 20.60 14.81 17.39
N THR A 119 19.75 14.78 16.38
CA THR A 119 20.11 14.43 14.99
C THR A 119 20.29 15.65 14.08
N ARG A 120 19.91 16.86 14.54
CA ARG A 120 20.12 18.10 13.79
C ARG A 120 21.61 18.40 13.65
N ILE A 121 22.00 18.71 12.43
CA ILE A 121 23.36 19.18 12.14
C ILE A 121 23.51 20.55 12.77
N LYS A 122 24.48 20.69 13.68
CA LYS A 122 24.80 21.97 14.33
C LYS A 122 25.40 22.92 13.30
N LYS A 123 25.18 24.23 13.53
CA LYS A 123 25.77 25.26 12.68
C LYS A 123 27.30 25.11 12.67
N GLY A 124 27.86 24.86 11.47
CA GLY A 124 29.31 24.62 11.31
C GLY A 124 29.69 23.14 11.15
N GLU A 125 28.80 22.20 11.43
CA GLU A 125 29.04 20.77 11.16
C GLU A 125 28.69 20.43 9.69
N THR A 126 29.50 19.57 9.09
CA THR A 126 29.24 19.05 7.75
C THR A 126 28.19 17.94 7.79
N ASP A 127 27.17 18.03 6.92
CA ASP A 127 26.16 16.99 6.79
C ASP A 127 26.77 15.70 6.24
N LYS A 128 26.96 14.71 7.09
CA LYS A 128 27.48 13.38 6.72
C LYS A 128 26.63 12.70 5.61
N ARG A 129 25.38 13.13 5.44
CA ARG A 129 24.48 12.63 4.36
C ARG A 129 24.88 13.17 2.99
N LYS A 130 25.43 14.39 2.90
CA LYS A 130 25.94 14.96 1.64
C LYS A 130 27.06 14.12 1.04
N GLY A 131 27.94 13.57 1.89
CA GLY A 131 28.99 12.65 1.44
C GLY A 131 28.45 11.33 0.84
N LYS A 132 27.32 10.82 1.36
CA LYS A 132 26.65 9.63 0.79
C LYS A 132 25.99 9.94 -0.54
N ALA A 133 25.38 11.11 -0.70
CA ALA A 133 24.74 11.52 -1.96
C ALA A 133 25.79 11.72 -3.06
N ILE A 134 26.94 12.33 -2.77
CA ILE A 134 28.05 12.49 -3.71
C ILE A 134 28.59 11.13 -4.15
N ARG A 135 28.82 10.20 -3.21
CA ARG A 135 29.28 8.83 -3.53
C ARG A 135 28.27 8.06 -4.38
N LEU A 136 26.98 8.26 -4.16
CA LEU A 136 25.93 7.66 -4.98
C LEU A 136 25.97 8.21 -6.40
N GLN A 137 26.13 9.51 -6.56
CA GLN A 137 26.25 10.16 -7.88
C GLN A 137 27.51 9.70 -8.63
N GLU A 138 28.63 9.57 -7.97
CA GLU A 138 29.86 9.02 -8.55
C GLU A 138 29.68 7.57 -9.00
N HIS A 139 28.95 6.76 -8.20
CA HIS A 139 28.65 5.38 -8.55
C HIS A 139 27.75 5.29 -9.78
N LEU A 140 26.70 6.12 -9.87
CA LEU A 140 25.82 6.22 -11.03
C LEU A 140 26.58 6.66 -12.30
N ASN A 141 27.47 7.62 -12.16
CA ASN A 141 28.32 8.09 -13.27
C ASN A 141 29.26 6.98 -13.78
N LYS A 142 29.79 6.13 -12.89
CA LYS A 142 30.59 4.95 -13.27
C LYS A 142 29.76 3.90 -14.02
N ILE A 143 28.54 3.67 -13.61
CA ILE A 143 27.63 2.72 -14.29
C ILE A 143 27.30 3.23 -15.70
N ASN A 144 26.99 4.52 -15.84
CA ASN A 144 26.63 5.11 -17.12
C ASN A 144 27.83 5.11 -18.10
N LYS A 145 29.06 5.32 -17.63
CA LYS A 145 30.29 5.19 -18.46
C LYS A 145 30.59 3.77 -18.94
N ARG A 146 30.05 2.75 -18.28
CA ARG A 146 30.23 1.34 -18.71
C ARG A 146 29.19 0.90 -19.74
N LYS A 147 28.14 1.69 -19.93
CA LYS A 147 27.06 1.41 -20.90
C LYS A 147 27.18 2.21 -22.20
N ALA A 148 28.11 3.15 -22.26
CA ALA A 148 28.48 3.92 -23.46
C ALA A 148 29.70 3.31 -24.13
#